data_59a8513a6691043fe9b7839c49849bec
#
_entry.id   59a8513a6691043fe9b7839c49849bec
#
_cell.length_a   1.000
_cell.length_b   1.000
_cell.length_c   1.000
_cell.angle_alpha   90.00
_cell.angle_beta   90.00
_cell.angle_gamma   90.00
#
_symmetry.space_group_name_H-M   'P 1'
#
loop_
_entity.id
_entity.type
_entity.pdbx_description
1 polymer ?
#
loop_
_entity_poly.entity_id
_entity_poly.type
_entity_poly.pdbx_seq_one_letter_code
_entity_poly.pdbx_strand_id
1 'polypeptide(L)'
;SFSTPEGIDFRLLEQEFVALLDLENLDQQVTQTPHRVEALEAAIAAALTLAYGDTSKPGNELAHWFLQRILYRINRLNLFWYDDLQHYKNERSLYLQWLRDRIESAWQAWELGQIDVDDLKQQDVQQTLRDWYEADLNPPITENRRFLREDLDREGYRWLLAITSLDGLVEASRMSRILGGASNSVQAMLIRVLMEEYGNGRLSRKHSTFFAKMMAEMNLDTTPEGYFNLAPWQLLA
;
A
#
# COMPACT_ATOMS: atom_id res chain seq x y z
N SER A 1 -22.96 0.50 -5.97
CA SER A 1 -22.78 1.91 -6.38
C SER A 1 -21.44 2.40 -5.85
N PHE A 2 -20.69 3.15 -6.67
CA PHE A 2 -19.44 3.83 -6.28
C PHE A 2 -19.66 5.31 -5.95
N SER A 3 -20.93 5.69 -5.80
CA SER A 3 -21.32 7.06 -5.45
C SER A 3 -21.70 7.17 -3.99
N THR A 4 -21.30 8.27 -3.35
CA THR A 4 -21.73 8.62 -2.00
C THR A 4 -23.19 9.07 -1.98
N PRO A 5 -23.84 9.17 -0.81
CA PRO A 5 -25.18 9.78 -0.70
C PRO A 5 -25.24 11.21 -1.26
N GLU A 6 -24.13 11.95 -1.19
CA GLU A 6 -24.00 13.31 -1.72
C GLU A 6 -23.76 13.35 -3.25
N GLY A 7 -23.70 12.19 -3.90
CA GLY A 7 -23.55 12.07 -5.35
C GLY A 7 -22.10 12.15 -5.88
N ILE A 8 -21.10 12.04 -5.03
CA ILE A 8 -19.69 11.97 -5.47
C ILE A 8 -19.41 10.58 -6.03
N ASP A 9 -19.01 10.50 -7.29
CA ASP A 9 -18.58 9.24 -7.94
C ASP A 9 -17.06 9.05 -7.80
N PHE A 10 -16.64 8.33 -6.76
CA PHE A 10 -15.22 8.08 -6.49
C PHE A 10 -14.54 7.24 -7.58
N ARG A 11 -15.26 6.40 -8.30
CA ARG A 11 -14.68 5.63 -9.40
C ARG A 11 -14.32 6.51 -10.59
N LEU A 12 -15.21 7.42 -10.94
CA LEU A 12 -14.94 8.39 -12.00
C LEU A 12 -13.74 9.27 -11.65
N LEU A 13 -13.67 9.75 -10.41
CA LEU A 13 -12.58 10.61 -9.95
C LEU A 13 -11.25 9.86 -9.84
N GLU A 14 -11.24 8.57 -9.52
CA GLU A 14 -10.04 7.76 -9.64
C GLU A 14 -9.56 7.66 -11.09
N GLN A 15 -10.47 7.48 -12.05
CA GLN A 15 -10.11 7.47 -13.48
C GLN A 15 -9.52 8.80 -13.93
N GLU A 16 -10.10 9.91 -13.50
CA GLU A 16 -9.54 11.24 -13.76
C GLU A 16 -8.15 11.41 -13.13
N PHE A 17 -7.95 10.91 -11.93
CA PHE A 17 -6.64 10.90 -11.28
C PHE A 17 -5.62 10.08 -12.07
N VAL A 18 -5.98 8.91 -12.56
CA VAL A 18 -5.09 8.09 -13.41
C VAL A 18 -4.69 8.87 -14.67
N ALA A 19 -5.62 9.60 -15.28
CA ALA A 19 -5.29 10.44 -16.43
C ALA A 19 -4.32 11.58 -16.08
N LEU A 20 -4.40 12.14 -14.86
CA LEU A 20 -3.44 13.14 -14.37
C LEU A 20 -2.02 12.58 -14.26
N LEU A 21 -1.86 11.33 -13.83
CA LEU A 21 -0.55 10.69 -13.70
C LEU A 21 0.21 10.61 -15.03
N ASP A 22 -0.49 10.57 -16.15
CA ASP A 22 0.08 10.46 -17.49
C ASP A 22 0.39 11.81 -18.14
N LEU A 23 0.06 12.93 -17.49
CA LEU A 23 0.32 14.26 -18.04
C LEU A 23 1.83 14.56 -18.11
N GLU A 24 2.23 15.16 -19.22
CA GLU A 24 3.54 15.81 -19.29
C GLU A 24 3.53 17.08 -18.42
N ASN A 25 4.58 17.28 -17.63
CA ASN A 25 4.73 18.46 -16.77
C ASN A 25 3.51 18.70 -15.86
N LEU A 26 3.07 17.67 -15.13
CA LEU A 26 1.88 17.69 -14.28
C LEU A 26 1.81 18.94 -13.39
N ASP A 27 2.87 19.29 -12.67
CA ASP A 27 2.89 20.43 -11.75
C ASP A 27 2.62 21.75 -12.47
N GLN A 28 3.20 21.92 -13.66
CA GLN A 28 2.96 23.11 -14.48
C GLN A 28 1.51 23.17 -14.95
N GLN A 29 0.95 22.04 -15.38
CA GLN A 29 -0.45 21.99 -15.84
C GLN A 29 -1.43 22.26 -14.72
N VAL A 30 -1.20 21.74 -13.51
CA VAL A 30 -2.03 22.04 -12.34
C VAL A 30 -1.95 23.52 -11.99
N THR A 31 -0.77 24.12 -12.05
CA THR A 31 -0.57 25.55 -11.76
C THR A 31 -1.28 26.45 -12.78
N GLN A 32 -1.17 26.12 -14.06
CA GLN A 32 -1.77 26.91 -15.15
C GLN A 32 -3.29 26.72 -15.28
N THR A 33 -3.80 25.57 -14.86
CA THR A 33 -5.20 25.18 -15.02
C THR A 33 -5.73 24.57 -13.72
N PRO A 34 -5.85 25.34 -12.63
CA PRO A 34 -6.22 24.81 -11.31
C PRO A 34 -7.57 24.11 -11.28
N HIS A 35 -8.55 24.56 -12.10
CA HIS A 35 -9.89 23.97 -12.17
C HIS A 35 -9.87 22.50 -12.63
N ARG A 36 -8.79 22.03 -13.26
CA ARG A 36 -8.64 20.65 -13.69
C ARG A 36 -8.64 19.66 -12.51
N VAL A 37 -8.20 20.08 -11.33
CA VAL A 37 -8.08 19.24 -10.14
C VAL A 37 -9.09 19.58 -9.03
N GLU A 38 -9.91 20.61 -9.20
CA GLU A 38 -10.88 21.05 -8.18
C GLU A 38 -11.83 19.95 -7.73
N ALA A 39 -12.39 19.20 -8.67
CA ALA A 39 -13.31 18.11 -8.36
C ALA A 39 -12.62 16.97 -7.61
N LEU A 40 -11.39 16.62 -8.00
CA LEU A 40 -10.57 15.62 -7.32
C LEU A 40 -10.23 16.06 -5.89
N GLU A 41 -9.78 17.30 -5.70
CA GLU A 41 -9.43 17.83 -4.39
C GLU A 41 -10.65 17.93 -3.45
N ALA A 42 -11.81 18.31 -3.98
CA ALA A 42 -13.06 18.30 -3.24
C ALA A 42 -13.48 16.89 -2.84
N ALA A 43 -13.33 15.91 -3.74
CA ALA A 43 -13.62 14.52 -3.45
C ALA A 43 -12.67 13.93 -2.39
N ILE A 44 -11.39 14.25 -2.46
CA ILE A 44 -10.42 13.84 -1.41
C ILE A 44 -10.80 14.46 -0.07
N ALA A 45 -11.16 15.74 -0.02
CA ALA A 45 -11.62 16.38 1.21
C ALA A 45 -12.86 15.69 1.81
N ALA A 46 -13.85 15.39 0.97
CA ALA A 46 -15.05 14.66 1.38
C ALA A 46 -14.73 13.24 1.86
N ALA A 47 -13.86 12.52 1.12
CA ALA A 47 -13.43 11.18 1.48
C ALA A 47 -12.68 11.14 2.82
N LEU A 48 -11.80 12.10 3.09
CA LEU A 48 -11.09 12.20 4.37
C LEU A 48 -12.08 12.37 5.55
N THR A 49 -13.10 13.17 5.38
CA THR A 49 -14.15 13.34 6.39
C THR A 49 -14.97 12.06 6.58
N LEU A 50 -15.32 11.36 5.51
CA LEU A 50 -16.10 10.12 5.56
C LEU A 50 -15.29 8.94 6.13
N ALA A 51 -14.00 8.83 5.78
CA ALA A 51 -13.17 7.71 6.20
C ALA A 51 -12.71 7.84 7.65
N TYR A 52 -12.26 9.04 8.06
CA TYR A 52 -11.55 9.25 9.33
C TYR A 52 -12.31 10.11 10.34
N GLY A 53 -13.48 10.62 9.98
CA GLY A 53 -14.36 11.35 10.89
C GLY A 53 -15.35 10.39 11.60
N ASP A 54 -16.63 10.56 11.32
CA ASP A 54 -17.69 9.68 11.85
C ASP A 54 -17.79 8.40 11.01
N THR A 55 -17.18 7.33 11.51
CA THR A 55 -17.12 6.02 10.83
C THR A 55 -18.47 5.31 10.71
N SER A 56 -19.50 5.80 11.39
CA SER A 56 -20.87 5.23 11.30
C SER A 56 -21.62 5.68 10.04
N LYS A 57 -21.09 6.67 9.32
CA LYS A 57 -21.78 7.24 8.17
C LYS A 57 -21.76 6.32 6.94
N PRO A 58 -22.85 6.27 6.17
CA PRO A 58 -22.86 5.61 4.88
C PRO A 58 -21.77 6.17 3.95
N GLY A 59 -21.06 5.29 3.25
CA GLY A 59 -19.96 5.68 2.35
C GLY A 59 -18.56 5.62 2.97
N ASN A 60 -18.42 5.32 4.26
CA ASN A 60 -17.12 5.16 4.92
C ASN A 60 -16.20 4.17 4.19
N GLU A 61 -16.65 2.96 3.93
CA GLU A 61 -15.90 1.93 3.20
C GLU A 61 -15.47 2.39 1.79
N LEU A 62 -16.35 3.10 1.11
CA LEU A 62 -16.08 3.61 -0.23
C LEU A 62 -15.04 4.75 -0.21
N ALA A 63 -15.04 5.56 0.85
CA ALA A 63 -14.05 6.60 1.06
C ALA A 63 -12.67 6.01 1.35
N HIS A 64 -12.57 5.00 2.21
CA HIS A 64 -11.33 4.25 2.41
C HIS A 64 -10.82 3.63 1.10
N TRP A 65 -11.69 2.97 0.36
CA TRP A 65 -11.36 2.39 -0.94
C TRP A 65 -10.75 3.43 -1.89
N PHE A 66 -11.37 4.60 -2.02
CA PHE A 66 -10.89 5.68 -2.88
C PHE A 66 -9.53 6.21 -2.42
N LEU A 67 -9.40 6.58 -1.14
CA LEU A 67 -8.18 7.17 -0.59
C LEU A 67 -6.98 6.21 -0.69
N GLN A 68 -7.16 4.93 -0.35
CA GLN A 68 -6.08 3.95 -0.40
C GLN A 68 -5.64 3.66 -1.85
N ARG A 69 -6.55 3.69 -2.81
CA ARG A 69 -6.20 3.53 -4.23
C ARG A 69 -5.45 4.75 -4.77
N ILE A 70 -5.82 5.95 -4.38
CA ILE A 70 -5.06 7.16 -4.71
C ILE A 70 -3.64 7.09 -4.13
N LEU A 71 -3.51 6.76 -2.83
CA LEU A 71 -2.21 6.61 -2.18
C LEU A 71 -1.34 5.54 -2.84
N TYR A 72 -1.89 4.36 -3.10
CA TYR A 72 -1.16 3.30 -3.77
C TYR A 72 -0.57 3.76 -5.10
N ARG A 73 -1.37 4.46 -5.93
CA ARG A 73 -0.93 4.96 -7.24
C ARG A 73 0.15 6.03 -7.15
N ILE A 74 0.16 6.85 -6.10
CA ILE A 74 1.23 7.82 -5.85
C ILE A 74 2.47 7.09 -5.34
N ASN A 75 2.33 6.24 -4.33
CA ASN A 75 3.44 5.59 -3.65
C ASN A 75 4.17 4.59 -4.55
N ARG A 76 3.47 3.90 -5.47
CA ARG A 76 4.11 3.01 -6.43
C ARG A 76 5.17 3.69 -7.29
N LEU A 77 5.04 4.99 -7.55
CA LEU A 77 6.00 5.75 -8.34
C LEU A 77 7.40 5.80 -7.71
N ASN A 78 7.47 5.70 -6.38
CA ASN A 78 8.71 5.77 -5.62
C ASN A 78 9.11 4.46 -4.93
N LEU A 79 8.14 3.62 -4.60
CA LEU A 79 8.36 2.46 -3.74
C LEU A 79 8.52 1.15 -4.51
N PHE A 80 7.93 1.05 -5.69
CA PHE A 80 8.03 -0.14 -6.53
C PHE A 80 9.03 0.07 -7.67
N TRP A 81 9.37 -1.01 -8.34
CA TRP A 81 10.20 -0.98 -9.55
C TRP A 81 9.43 -1.61 -10.71
N TYR A 82 9.69 -1.11 -11.89
CA TYR A 82 9.07 -1.55 -13.13
C TYR A 82 10.12 -1.54 -14.26
N ASP A 83 9.97 -2.45 -15.20
CA ASP A 83 10.84 -2.50 -16.39
C ASP A 83 10.59 -1.32 -17.33
N ASP A 84 9.34 -0.86 -17.40
CA ASP A 84 8.97 0.29 -18.24
C ASP A 84 9.12 1.61 -17.46
N LEU A 85 10.02 2.47 -17.95
CA LEU A 85 10.30 3.78 -17.36
C LEU A 85 9.09 4.74 -17.38
N GLN A 86 8.10 4.49 -18.24
CA GLN A 86 6.86 5.28 -18.26
C GLN A 86 6.08 5.17 -16.94
N HIS A 87 6.23 4.09 -16.20
CA HIS A 87 5.62 3.93 -14.89
C HIS A 87 6.15 4.91 -13.83
N TYR A 88 7.30 5.56 -14.06
CA TYR A 88 7.89 6.54 -13.15
C TYR A 88 7.61 7.99 -13.55
N LYS A 89 6.80 8.23 -14.55
CA LYS A 89 6.40 9.56 -14.96
C LYS A 89 5.77 10.31 -13.80
N ASN A 90 6.14 11.56 -13.64
CA ASN A 90 5.70 12.40 -12.51
C ASN A 90 6.11 11.92 -11.09
N GLU A 91 7.08 11.01 -10.99
CA GLU A 91 7.58 10.53 -9.69
C GLU A 91 8.00 11.67 -8.73
N ARG A 92 8.45 12.80 -9.29
CA ARG A 92 8.92 13.97 -8.53
C ARG A 92 7.90 15.11 -8.44
N SER A 93 6.66 14.87 -8.83
CA SER A 93 5.62 15.89 -8.79
C SER A 93 5.37 16.38 -7.37
N LEU A 94 5.46 17.70 -7.17
CA LEU A 94 5.16 18.34 -5.89
C LEU A 94 3.66 18.29 -5.58
N TYR A 95 2.83 18.33 -6.63
CA TYR A 95 1.38 18.17 -6.48
C TYR A 95 1.01 16.79 -5.93
N LEU A 96 1.60 15.73 -6.48
CA LEU A 96 1.37 14.37 -5.99
C LEU A 96 1.91 14.18 -4.56
N GLN A 97 3.07 14.77 -4.24
CA GLN A 97 3.57 14.79 -2.86
C GLN A 97 2.61 15.47 -1.90
N TRP A 98 2.08 16.61 -2.27
CA TRP A 98 1.12 17.33 -1.46
C TRP A 98 -0.18 16.53 -1.23
N LEU A 99 -0.72 15.89 -2.28
CA LEU A 99 -1.87 14.99 -2.14
C LEU A 99 -1.57 13.82 -1.20
N ARG A 100 -0.42 13.17 -1.39
CA ARG A 100 0.02 12.07 -0.54
C ARG A 100 0.07 12.50 0.93
N ASP A 101 0.79 13.57 1.22
CA ASP A 101 1.00 14.04 2.59
C ASP A 101 -0.33 14.41 3.27
N ARG A 102 -1.26 14.96 2.51
CA ARG A 102 -2.60 15.28 3.00
C ARG A 102 -3.40 14.02 3.39
N ILE A 103 -3.36 12.98 2.58
CA ILE A 103 -4.08 11.72 2.84
C ILE A 103 -3.36 10.93 3.94
N GLU A 104 -2.05 10.76 3.86
CA GLU A 104 -1.26 10.00 4.83
C GLU A 104 -1.31 10.60 6.22
N SER A 105 -1.26 11.92 6.36
CA SER A 105 -1.35 12.58 7.67
C SER A 105 -2.67 12.27 8.38
N ALA A 106 -3.78 12.30 7.65
CA ALA A 106 -5.10 11.99 8.21
C ALA A 106 -5.22 10.48 8.54
N TRP A 107 -4.75 9.62 7.64
CA TRP A 107 -4.77 8.18 7.83
C TRP A 107 -3.89 7.76 9.02
N GLN A 108 -2.64 8.23 9.11
CA GLN A 108 -1.74 7.94 10.22
C GLN A 108 -2.31 8.42 11.57
N ALA A 109 -2.92 9.60 11.61
CA ALA A 109 -3.56 10.10 12.83
C ALA A 109 -4.71 9.19 13.26
N TRP A 110 -5.51 8.70 12.31
CA TRP A 110 -6.59 7.76 12.57
C TRP A 110 -6.07 6.40 13.06
N GLU A 111 -5.04 5.83 12.41
CA GLU A 111 -4.40 4.57 12.82
C GLU A 111 -3.79 4.66 14.22
N LEU A 112 -3.02 5.71 14.49
CA LEU A 112 -2.42 5.94 15.81
C LEU A 112 -3.47 6.14 16.90
N GLY A 113 -4.63 6.68 16.54
CA GLY A 113 -5.77 6.81 17.47
C GLY A 113 -6.39 5.46 17.90
N GLN A 114 -6.08 4.36 17.21
CA GLN A 114 -6.57 3.02 17.57
C GLN A 114 -5.67 2.30 18.59
N ILE A 115 -4.50 2.81 18.90
CA ILE A 115 -3.52 2.20 19.80
C ILE A 115 -3.17 3.15 20.97
N ASP A 116 -2.87 2.57 22.13
CA ASP A 116 -2.37 3.33 23.27
C ASP A 116 -0.87 3.62 23.13
N VAL A 117 -0.57 4.73 22.43
CA VAL A 117 0.81 5.18 22.20
C VAL A 117 1.47 5.67 23.49
N ASP A 118 0.69 6.19 24.44
CA ASP A 118 1.25 6.73 25.69
C ASP A 118 1.73 5.63 26.61
N ASP A 119 1.05 4.49 26.65
CA ASP A 119 1.54 3.30 27.34
C ASP A 119 2.86 2.80 26.73
N LEU A 120 2.92 2.72 25.41
CA LEU A 120 4.14 2.29 24.69
C LEU A 120 5.34 3.22 24.96
N LYS A 121 5.14 4.52 25.06
CA LYS A 121 6.23 5.50 25.34
C LYS A 121 6.86 5.32 26.73
N GLN A 122 6.16 4.70 27.67
CA GLN A 122 6.63 4.47 29.03
C GLN A 122 7.41 3.15 29.17
N GLN A 123 7.40 2.30 28.16
CA GLN A 123 8.02 0.99 28.20
C GLN A 123 9.51 1.05 27.81
N ASP A 124 10.31 0.15 28.36
CA ASP A 124 11.67 -0.06 27.89
C ASP A 124 11.66 -0.70 26.51
N VAL A 125 12.24 -0.01 25.51
CA VAL A 125 12.17 -0.43 24.11
C VAL A 125 12.78 -1.81 23.88
N GLN A 126 13.95 -2.08 24.50
CA GLN A 126 14.64 -3.35 24.29
C GLN A 126 13.88 -4.52 24.93
N GLN A 127 13.37 -4.30 26.13
CA GLN A 127 12.59 -5.33 26.83
C GLN A 127 11.28 -5.61 26.07
N THR A 128 10.56 -4.58 25.67
CA THR A 128 9.30 -4.71 24.91
C THR A 128 9.52 -5.49 23.59
N LEU A 129 10.58 -5.18 22.85
CA LEU A 129 10.90 -5.91 21.62
C LEU A 129 11.25 -7.38 21.87
N ARG A 130 11.94 -7.68 22.97
CA ARG A 130 12.21 -9.08 23.36
C ARG A 130 10.94 -9.83 23.74
N ASP A 131 10.07 -9.19 24.50
CA ASP A 131 8.80 -9.79 24.94
C ASP A 131 7.91 -10.09 23.73
N TRP A 132 7.85 -9.18 22.76
CA TRP A 132 7.13 -9.41 21.50
C TRP A 132 7.74 -10.54 20.67
N TYR A 133 9.07 -10.57 20.56
CA TYR A 133 9.78 -11.65 19.87
C TYR A 133 9.47 -13.01 20.50
N GLU A 134 9.54 -13.12 21.83
CA GLU A 134 9.25 -14.38 22.54
C GLU A 134 7.78 -14.80 22.38
N ALA A 135 6.85 -13.85 22.41
CA ALA A 135 5.44 -14.11 22.13
C ALA A 135 5.22 -14.63 20.70
N ASP A 136 5.98 -14.12 19.73
CA ASP A 136 5.87 -14.52 18.33
C ASP A 136 6.53 -15.89 18.03
N LEU A 137 7.40 -16.40 18.90
CA LEU A 137 7.97 -17.74 18.73
C LEU A 137 6.91 -18.85 18.85
N ASN A 138 5.93 -18.66 19.72
CA ASN A 138 4.82 -19.59 19.93
C ASN A 138 3.48 -18.85 20.01
N PRO A 139 3.04 -18.24 18.92
CA PRO A 139 1.84 -17.44 18.95
C PRO A 139 0.59 -18.31 19.14
N PRO A 140 -0.42 -17.81 19.85
CA PRO A 140 -1.68 -18.54 20.02
C PRO A 140 -2.33 -18.79 18.65
N ILE A 141 -3.01 -19.92 18.52
CA ILE A 141 -3.81 -20.22 17.32
C ILE A 141 -5.05 -19.34 17.36
N THR A 142 -5.02 -18.27 16.56
CA THR A 142 -6.18 -17.40 16.36
C THR A 142 -7.19 -18.06 15.43
N GLU A 143 -8.43 -17.58 15.43
CA GLU A 143 -9.48 -18.02 14.51
C GLU A 143 -9.04 -17.88 13.04
N ASN A 144 -8.45 -16.74 12.69
CA ASN A 144 -7.92 -16.50 11.34
C ASN A 144 -6.83 -17.51 10.95
N ARG A 145 -5.90 -17.83 11.85
CA ARG A 145 -4.89 -18.86 11.59
C ARG A 145 -5.48 -20.24 11.39
N ARG A 146 -6.51 -20.58 12.18
CA ARG A 146 -7.22 -21.85 12.03
C ARG A 146 -7.91 -21.90 10.67
N PHE A 147 -8.63 -20.85 10.30
CA PHE A 147 -9.27 -20.74 8.99
C PHE A 147 -8.28 -20.92 7.84
N LEU A 148 -7.16 -20.20 7.84
CA LEU A 148 -6.14 -20.30 6.78
C LEU A 148 -5.53 -21.70 6.68
N ARG A 149 -5.43 -22.43 7.79
CA ARG A 149 -4.78 -23.74 7.84
C ARG A 149 -5.73 -24.91 7.60
N GLU A 150 -6.98 -24.80 8.02
CA GLU A 150 -7.92 -25.92 8.08
C GLU A 150 -9.13 -25.77 7.14
N ASP A 151 -9.59 -24.53 6.92
CA ASP A 151 -10.85 -24.26 6.21
C ASP A 151 -10.65 -23.62 4.84
N LEU A 152 -9.49 -22.98 4.59
CA LEU A 152 -9.23 -22.31 3.31
C LEU A 152 -9.06 -23.35 2.20
N ASP A 153 -9.98 -23.36 1.27
CA ASP A 153 -9.94 -24.24 0.11
C ASP A 153 -8.98 -23.72 -0.99
N ARG A 154 -8.82 -24.49 -2.05
CA ARG A 154 -7.94 -24.12 -3.16
C ARG A 154 -8.33 -22.82 -3.83
N GLU A 155 -9.61 -22.54 -3.99
CA GLU A 155 -10.08 -21.30 -4.63
C GLU A 155 -9.86 -20.10 -3.73
N GLY A 156 -10.09 -20.25 -2.43
CA GLY A 156 -9.74 -19.23 -1.44
C GLY A 156 -8.24 -18.93 -1.42
N TYR A 157 -7.40 -19.97 -1.51
CA TYR A 157 -5.95 -19.79 -1.61
C TYR A 157 -5.52 -19.08 -2.91
N ARG A 158 -6.14 -19.43 -4.04
CA ARG A 158 -5.92 -18.72 -5.31
C ARG A 158 -6.28 -17.25 -5.21
N TRP A 159 -7.42 -16.93 -4.60
CA TRP A 159 -7.82 -15.55 -4.37
C TRP A 159 -6.83 -14.80 -3.46
N LEU A 160 -6.39 -15.44 -2.38
CA LEU A 160 -5.37 -14.88 -1.48
C LEU A 160 -4.07 -14.56 -2.24
N LEU A 161 -3.56 -15.49 -3.04
CA LEU A 161 -2.37 -15.24 -3.88
C LEU A 161 -2.60 -14.11 -4.87
N ALA A 162 -3.77 -14.04 -5.49
CA ALA A 162 -4.10 -13.00 -6.46
C ALA A 162 -4.03 -11.60 -5.81
N ILE A 163 -4.68 -11.38 -4.67
CA ILE A 163 -4.68 -10.06 -4.03
C ILE A 163 -3.32 -9.72 -3.40
N THR A 164 -2.60 -10.68 -2.83
CA THR A 164 -1.27 -10.45 -2.24
C THR A 164 -0.16 -10.33 -3.29
N SER A 165 -0.44 -10.59 -4.56
CA SER A 165 0.51 -10.41 -5.66
C SER A 165 0.96 -8.95 -5.83
N LEU A 166 0.18 -8.00 -5.34
CA LEU A 166 0.56 -6.58 -5.35
C LEU A 166 1.87 -6.32 -4.59
N ASP A 167 2.12 -7.07 -3.53
CA ASP A 167 3.39 -7.03 -2.79
C ASP A 167 4.34 -8.16 -3.23
N GLY A 168 3.84 -9.38 -3.34
CA GLY A 168 4.66 -10.56 -3.59
C GLY A 168 5.46 -10.54 -4.90
N LEU A 169 4.96 -9.85 -5.94
CA LEU A 169 5.67 -9.72 -7.22
C LEU A 169 6.72 -8.60 -7.23
N VAL A 170 6.63 -7.63 -6.29
CA VAL A 170 7.55 -6.48 -6.18
C VAL A 170 8.28 -6.44 -4.83
N GLU A 171 8.27 -7.54 -4.12
CA GLU A 171 8.78 -7.74 -2.77
C GLU A 171 10.16 -7.12 -2.55
N ALA A 172 10.37 -6.56 -1.36
CA ALA A 172 11.60 -5.90 -0.91
C ALA A 172 12.01 -4.61 -1.67
N SER A 173 11.33 -4.21 -2.74
CA SER A 173 11.68 -2.99 -3.47
C SER A 173 11.65 -1.73 -2.58
N ARG A 174 10.71 -1.66 -1.63
CA ARG A 174 10.60 -0.56 -0.65
C ARG A 174 11.82 -0.49 0.28
N MET A 175 12.37 -1.64 0.69
CA MET A 175 13.52 -1.71 1.59
C MET A 175 14.75 -1.04 0.98
N SER A 176 14.92 -1.07 -0.33
CA SER A 176 16.05 -0.43 -1.01
C SER A 176 16.10 1.09 -0.77
N ARG A 177 14.97 1.72 -0.47
CA ARG A 177 14.87 3.17 -0.29
C ARG A 177 15.41 3.65 1.06
N ILE A 178 15.46 2.80 2.06
CA ILE A 178 15.96 3.17 3.41
C ILE A 178 17.47 2.96 3.57
N LEU A 179 18.14 2.32 2.63
CA LEU A 179 19.56 2.02 2.73
C LEU A 179 20.46 3.26 2.81
N GLY A 180 20.06 4.36 2.19
CA GLY A 180 20.81 5.62 2.19
C GLY A 180 20.68 6.45 3.46
N GLY A 181 19.67 6.19 4.30
CA GLY A 181 19.31 7.00 5.47
C GLY A 181 19.63 6.37 6.84
N ALA A 182 20.21 5.18 6.88
CA ALA A 182 20.49 4.45 8.12
C ALA A 182 21.94 4.61 8.59
N SER A 183 22.20 4.40 9.89
CA SER A 183 23.56 4.31 10.43
C SER A 183 24.30 3.08 9.86
N ASN A 184 25.64 3.11 9.86
CA ASN A 184 26.48 2.04 9.28
C ASN A 184 26.10 0.63 9.76
N SER A 185 25.89 0.44 11.05
CA SER A 185 25.54 -0.87 11.62
C SER A 185 24.13 -1.33 11.20
N VAL A 186 23.17 -0.44 11.22
CA VAL A 186 21.80 -0.71 10.76
C VAL A 186 21.77 -0.95 9.26
N GLN A 187 22.50 -0.15 8.48
CA GLN A 187 22.63 -0.32 7.04
C GLN A 187 23.21 -1.69 6.67
N ALA A 188 24.25 -2.17 7.38
CA ALA A 188 24.82 -3.48 7.16
C ALA A 188 23.80 -4.62 7.40
N MET A 189 22.96 -4.50 8.45
CA MET A 189 21.89 -5.47 8.71
C MET A 189 20.81 -5.43 7.63
N LEU A 190 20.38 -4.26 7.20
CA LEU A 190 19.36 -4.09 6.15
C LEU A 190 19.84 -4.64 4.82
N ILE A 191 21.10 -4.40 4.44
CA ILE A 191 21.70 -4.94 3.22
C ILE A 191 21.71 -6.48 3.27
N ARG A 192 22.01 -7.08 4.41
CA ARG A 192 21.99 -8.53 4.57
C ARG A 192 20.60 -9.11 4.30
N VAL A 193 19.56 -8.52 4.89
CA VAL A 193 18.17 -8.92 4.64
C VAL A 193 17.82 -8.73 3.18
N LEU A 194 18.15 -7.57 2.60
CA LEU A 194 17.89 -7.28 1.19
C LEU A 194 18.59 -8.28 0.25
N MET A 195 19.82 -8.67 0.54
CA MET A 195 20.53 -9.67 -0.25
C MET A 195 19.81 -11.03 -0.25
N GLU A 196 19.24 -11.45 0.87
CA GLU A 196 18.44 -12.66 0.96
C GLU A 196 17.15 -12.54 0.13
N GLU A 197 16.43 -11.43 0.24
CA GLU A 197 15.22 -11.13 -0.53
C GLU A 197 15.48 -11.17 -2.05
N TYR A 198 16.62 -10.66 -2.48
CA TYR A 198 17.04 -10.69 -3.89
C TYR A 198 17.82 -11.96 -4.28
N GLY A 199 17.71 -13.04 -3.48
CA GLY A 199 18.31 -14.35 -3.79
C GLY A 199 19.82 -14.34 -3.90
N ASN A 200 20.51 -13.44 -3.19
CA ASN A 200 21.95 -13.20 -3.29
C ASN A 200 22.41 -12.96 -4.76
N GLY A 201 21.64 -12.17 -5.49
CA GLY A 201 21.89 -11.82 -6.89
C GLY A 201 21.49 -12.91 -7.89
N ARG A 202 20.80 -13.96 -7.46
CA ARG A 202 20.34 -15.04 -8.34
C ARG A 202 18.83 -14.93 -8.57
N LEU A 203 18.42 -14.57 -9.78
CA LEU A 203 17.02 -14.42 -10.14
C LEU A 203 16.16 -15.63 -9.72
N SER A 204 16.66 -16.85 -9.93
CA SER A 204 15.94 -18.09 -9.57
C SER A 204 15.69 -18.27 -8.06
N ARG A 205 16.37 -17.48 -7.21
CA ARG A 205 16.25 -17.49 -5.75
C ARG A 205 15.63 -16.21 -5.19
N LYS A 206 15.28 -15.27 -6.04
CA LYS A 206 14.59 -14.06 -5.62
C LYS A 206 13.18 -14.41 -5.12
N HIS A 207 12.74 -13.83 -4.01
CA HIS A 207 11.45 -14.17 -3.39
C HIS A 207 10.28 -13.88 -4.35
N SER A 208 10.30 -12.79 -5.08
CA SER A 208 9.28 -12.52 -6.11
C SER A 208 9.23 -13.58 -7.22
N THR A 209 10.35 -14.24 -7.55
CA THR A 209 10.37 -15.36 -8.49
C THR A 209 9.66 -16.58 -7.93
N PHE A 210 9.81 -16.87 -6.64
CA PHE A 210 9.06 -17.95 -5.99
C PHE A 210 7.56 -17.63 -5.97
N PHE A 211 7.20 -16.39 -5.67
CA PHE A 211 5.81 -15.96 -5.68
C PHE A 211 5.18 -16.12 -7.07
N ALA A 212 5.87 -15.67 -8.11
CA ALA A 212 5.41 -15.82 -9.49
C ALA A 212 5.23 -17.30 -9.88
N LYS A 213 6.10 -18.20 -9.42
CA LYS A 213 5.96 -19.64 -9.65
C LYS A 213 4.73 -20.20 -8.98
N MET A 214 4.47 -19.85 -7.71
CA MET A 214 3.25 -20.29 -7.02
C MET A 214 1.99 -19.80 -7.75
N MET A 215 1.97 -18.56 -8.21
CA MET A 215 0.87 -18.03 -9.00
C MET A 215 0.66 -18.83 -10.31
N ALA A 216 1.74 -19.10 -11.04
CA ALA A 216 1.68 -19.87 -12.29
C ALA A 216 1.16 -21.30 -12.08
N GLU A 217 1.60 -21.98 -11.02
CA GLU A 217 1.11 -23.31 -10.64
C GLU A 217 -0.39 -23.32 -10.30
N MET A 218 -0.90 -22.18 -9.84
CA MET A 218 -2.32 -21.96 -9.56
C MET A 218 -3.11 -21.41 -10.76
N ASN A 219 -2.49 -21.32 -11.94
CA ASN A 219 -3.07 -20.74 -13.16
C ASN A 219 -3.54 -19.28 -12.95
N LEU A 220 -2.74 -18.49 -12.26
CA LEU A 220 -2.95 -17.05 -12.08
C LEU A 220 -2.05 -16.26 -13.03
N ASP A 221 -2.51 -15.10 -13.46
CA ASP A 221 -1.71 -14.14 -14.22
C ASP A 221 -0.59 -13.59 -13.32
N THR A 222 0.66 -13.63 -13.81
CA THR A 222 1.85 -13.15 -13.09
C THR A 222 2.25 -11.73 -13.47
N THR A 223 1.41 -11.02 -14.21
CA THR A 223 1.64 -9.61 -14.54
C THR A 223 1.57 -8.77 -13.26
N PRO A 224 2.57 -7.91 -12.98
CA PRO A 224 2.53 -6.99 -11.84
C PRO A 224 1.23 -6.18 -11.85
N GLU A 225 0.60 -6.06 -10.68
CA GLU A 225 -0.67 -5.33 -10.50
C GLU A 225 -1.88 -5.91 -11.29
N GLY A 226 -1.77 -7.09 -11.88
CA GLY A 226 -2.85 -7.70 -12.66
C GLY A 226 -4.15 -7.89 -11.86
N TYR A 227 -4.06 -8.03 -10.56
CA TYR A 227 -5.21 -8.21 -9.64
C TYR A 227 -5.50 -6.98 -8.76
N PHE A 228 -4.98 -5.81 -9.11
CA PHE A 228 -5.19 -4.58 -8.33
C PHE A 228 -6.68 -4.28 -8.07
N ASN A 229 -7.54 -4.53 -9.05
CA ASN A 229 -8.97 -4.27 -8.90
C ASN A 229 -9.72 -5.26 -7.99
N LEU A 230 -9.10 -6.38 -7.62
CA LEU A 230 -9.65 -7.36 -6.68
C LEU A 230 -9.23 -7.08 -5.24
N ALA A 231 -8.17 -6.28 -5.04
CA ALA A 231 -7.63 -6.02 -3.72
C ALA A 231 -8.61 -5.19 -2.87
N PRO A 232 -8.97 -5.65 -1.66
CA PRO A 232 -9.71 -4.82 -0.73
C PRO A 232 -8.83 -3.66 -0.25
N TRP A 233 -9.44 -2.55 0.17
CA TRP A 233 -8.70 -1.37 0.60
C TRP A 233 -7.77 -1.65 1.80
N GLN A 234 -8.16 -2.58 2.67
CA GLN A 234 -7.36 -3.00 3.83
C GLN A 234 -6.00 -3.61 3.43
N LEU A 235 -5.93 -4.20 2.24
CA LEU A 235 -4.67 -4.73 1.72
C LEU A 235 -3.78 -3.63 1.14
N LEU A 236 -4.37 -2.53 0.66
CA LEU A 236 -3.63 -1.39 0.11
C LEU A 236 -3.09 -0.46 1.20
N ALA A 237 -3.75 -0.46 2.37
CA ALA A 237 -3.33 0.26 3.57
C ALA A 237 -2.10 -0.42 4.22
#